data_2c693c9b4b9979dc1ca26bb1f93b277c
#
_entry.id   2c693c9b4b9979dc1ca26bb1f93b277c
#
_cell.length_a   1.000
_cell.length_b   1.000
_cell.length_c   1.000
_cell.angle_alpha   90.00
_cell.angle_beta   90.00
_cell.angle_gamma   90.00
#
_symmetry.space_group_name_H-M   'P 1'
#
loop_
_entity.id
_entity.type
_entity.pdbx_description
1 polymer ?
#
loop_
_entity_poly.entity_id
_entity_poly.type
_entity_poly.pdbx_seq_one_letter_code
_entity_poly.pdbx_strand_id
1 'polypeptide(L)'
;MGEPFRHNEQSLRVVDVLEKDGQGLNLTYEVRMGILGHSSHSRMPETLEGQIVRKSDQIAYINHDIDDAMRAGILTNDDIPREISDVLGETHRERINTLVTDMIFHSRGTGELGMTPEIEQTMQALRQFMFERVYKNPVAKGEESKARRILQELYTYYIAHPEALPQDFQPQLTFEGLPRVVCDYIAGMTDKYAMYKYDELFIPTGWQVRG
;
A
#
# COMPACT_ATOMS: atom_id res chain seq x y z
N MET A 1 3.65 -3.39 24.61
CA MET A 1 3.99 -2.89 23.27
C MET A 1 3.21 -3.73 22.29
N GLY A 2 2.39 -3.10 21.43
CA GLY A 2 1.66 -3.82 20.39
C GLY A 2 2.61 -4.31 19.28
N GLU A 3 2.17 -5.31 18.53
CA GLU A 3 2.89 -5.77 17.35
C GLU A 3 2.93 -4.66 16.29
N PRO A 4 4.02 -4.57 15.47
CA PRO A 4 4.11 -3.59 14.41
C PRO A 4 3.01 -3.84 13.36
N PHE A 5 2.39 -2.78 12.85
CA PHE A 5 1.43 -2.87 11.76
C PHE A 5 2.08 -3.43 10.49
N ARG A 6 1.43 -4.43 9.90
CA ARG A 6 1.83 -5.03 8.62
C ARG A 6 0.64 -5.04 7.67
N HIS A 7 0.75 -4.34 6.55
CA HIS A 7 -0.35 -4.17 5.59
C HIS A 7 -0.89 -5.50 5.04
N ASN A 8 -0.04 -6.49 4.82
CA ASN A 8 -0.44 -7.81 4.33
C ASN A 8 -1.23 -8.62 5.38
N GLU A 9 -0.90 -8.50 6.66
CA GLU A 9 -1.66 -9.07 7.76
C GLU A 9 -3.01 -8.35 7.91
N GLN A 10 -3.03 -7.02 7.75
CA GLN A 10 -4.26 -6.25 7.74
C GLN A 10 -5.13 -6.60 6.52
N SER A 11 -4.54 -6.80 5.34
CA SER A 11 -5.28 -7.24 4.14
C SER A 11 -5.96 -8.59 4.37
N LEU A 12 -5.26 -9.53 5.01
CA LEU A 12 -5.86 -10.83 5.37
C LEU A 12 -7.01 -10.62 6.38
N ARG A 13 -6.82 -9.75 7.38
CA ARG A 13 -7.86 -9.43 8.36
C ARG A 13 -9.10 -8.80 7.71
N VAL A 14 -8.91 -7.91 6.73
CA VAL A 14 -10.02 -7.32 5.98
C VAL A 14 -10.89 -8.42 5.39
N VAL A 15 -10.32 -9.36 4.65
CA VAL A 15 -11.08 -10.41 3.97
C VAL A 15 -11.58 -11.53 4.91
N ASP A 16 -10.91 -11.78 6.02
CA ASP A 16 -11.29 -12.84 6.96
C ASP A 16 -12.32 -12.37 7.99
N VAL A 17 -12.30 -11.08 8.35
CA VAL A 17 -13.04 -10.57 9.52
C VAL A 17 -13.91 -9.36 9.20
N LEU A 18 -13.38 -8.34 8.49
CA LEU A 18 -14.06 -7.04 8.39
C LEU A 18 -15.12 -7.00 7.29
N GLU A 19 -14.89 -7.68 6.19
CA GLU A 19 -15.83 -7.73 5.06
C GLU A 19 -17.18 -8.34 5.45
N LYS A 20 -18.25 -8.00 4.71
CA LYS A 20 -19.62 -8.47 4.93
C LYS A 20 -20.11 -8.27 6.37
N ASP A 21 -19.96 -7.07 6.88
CA ASP A 21 -20.42 -6.70 8.23
C ASP A 21 -19.83 -7.59 9.35
N GLY A 22 -18.54 -7.91 9.23
CA GLY A 22 -17.82 -8.71 10.22
C GLY A 22 -17.90 -10.23 10.03
N GLN A 23 -18.45 -10.70 8.91
CA GLN A 23 -18.57 -12.14 8.62
C GLN A 23 -17.40 -12.70 7.81
N GLY A 24 -16.62 -11.83 7.17
CA GLY A 24 -15.57 -12.20 6.25
C GLY A 24 -16.05 -12.80 4.94
N LEU A 25 -15.13 -13.03 4.00
CA LEU A 25 -15.43 -13.48 2.65
C LEU A 25 -15.45 -15.00 2.47
N ASN A 26 -15.08 -15.78 3.48
CA ASN A 26 -14.98 -17.25 3.43
C ASN A 26 -14.11 -17.73 2.24
N LEU A 27 -12.91 -17.15 2.10
CA LEU A 27 -11.96 -17.51 1.04
C LEU A 27 -11.26 -18.83 1.33
N THR A 28 -10.79 -19.52 0.27
CA THR A 28 -9.99 -20.74 0.44
C THR A 28 -8.63 -20.42 1.08
N TYR A 29 -7.98 -21.43 1.63
CA TYR A 29 -6.67 -21.29 2.25
C TYR A 29 -5.63 -20.71 1.29
N GLU A 30 -5.62 -21.19 0.04
CA GLU A 30 -4.68 -20.78 -1.00
C GLU A 30 -4.80 -19.27 -1.32
N VAL A 31 -6.04 -18.76 -1.47
CA VAL A 31 -6.31 -17.35 -1.72
C VAL A 31 -5.87 -16.50 -0.53
N ARG A 32 -6.18 -16.92 0.69
CA ARG A 32 -5.77 -16.26 1.92
C ARG A 32 -4.24 -16.19 2.04
N MET A 33 -3.54 -17.28 1.72
CA MET A 33 -2.07 -17.32 1.74
C MET A 33 -1.48 -16.47 0.61
N GLY A 34 -2.14 -16.37 -0.54
CA GLY A 34 -1.78 -15.44 -1.61
C GLY A 34 -1.86 -13.98 -1.14
N ILE A 35 -2.97 -13.61 -0.47
CA ILE A 35 -3.15 -12.27 0.13
C ILE A 35 -2.06 -11.99 1.18
N LEU A 36 -1.83 -12.91 2.12
CA LEU A 36 -0.81 -12.74 3.14
C LEU A 36 0.60 -12.66 2.55
N GLY A 37 0.84 -13.40 1.47
CA GLY A 37 2.14 -13.54 0.81
C GLY A 37 2.48 -12.47 -0.23
N HIS A 38 1.59 -11.50 -0.54
CA HIS A 38 1.85 -10.54 -1.62
C HIS A 38 3.00 -9.57 -1.31
N SER A 39 3.24 -9.24 -0.06
CA SER A 39 4.31 -8.33 0.36
C SER A 39 5.70 -8.93 0.14
N SER A 40 6.67 -8.09 -0.25
CA SER A 40 8.07 -8.48 -0.47
C SER A 40 8.74 -9.10 0.77
N HIS A 41 8.28 -8.71 1.96
CA HIS A 41 8.85 -9.17 3.25
C HIS A 41 8.14 -10.40 3.82
N SER A 42 7.09 -10.89 3.15
CA SER A 42 6.36 -12.09 3.57
C SER A 42 6.92 -13.35 2.91
N ARG A 43 6.50 -14.52 3.43
CA ARG A 43 6.81 -15.81 2.78
C ARG A 43 6.23 -15.82 1.35
N MET A 44 6.96 -16.41 0.42
CA MET A 44 6.49 -16.59 -0.96
C MET A 44 5.21 -17.45 -0.97
N PRO A 45 4.14 -17.02 -1.67
CA PRO A 45 2.96 -17.85 -1.87
C PRO A 45 3.29 -19.17 -2.56
N GLU A 46 2.60 -20.24 -2.16
CA GLU A 46 2.83 -21.57 -2.72
C GLU A 46 2.17 -21.75 -4.11
N THR A 47 1.08 -21.01 -4.36
CA THR A 47 0.38 -21.04 -5.65
C THR A 47 1.00 -20.06 -6.65
N LEU A 48 0.94 -20.42 -7.94
CA LEU A 48 1.39 -19.54 -9.02
C LEU A 48 0.56 -18.23 -9.07
N GLU A 49 -0.74 -18.32 -8.81
CA GLU A 49 -1.63 -17.14 -8.74
C GLU A 49 -1.18 -16.17 -7.66
N GLY A 50 -0.86 -16.67 -6.46
CA GLY A 50 -0.33 -15.83 -5.38
C GLY A 50 1.03 -15.21 -5.74
N GLN A 51 1.89 -15.94 -6.44
CA GLN A 51 3.17 -15.42 -6.93
C GLN A 51 2.96 -14.34 -8.01
N ILE A 52 1.99 -14.52 -8.92
CA ILE A 52 1.62 -13.51 -9.91
C ILE A 52 1.16 -12.23 -9.23
N VAL A 53 0.26 -12.34 -8.23
CA VAL A 53 -0.20 -11.18 -7.47
C VAL A 53 0.98 -10.45 -6.83
N ARG A 54 1.88 -11.18 -6.18
CA ARG A 54 3.09 -10.59 -5.57
C ARG A 54 4.00 -9.88 -6.58
N LYS A 55 4.24 -10.47 -7.74
CA LYS A 55 5.07 -9.84 -8.79
C LYS A 55 4.35 -8.64 -9.41
N SER A 56 3.04 -8.74 -9.63
CA SER A 56 2.23 -7.62 -10.13
C SER A 56 2.21 -6.44 -9.16
N ASP A 57 2.08 -6.70 -7.86
CA ASP A 57 2.19 -5.67 -6.81
C ASP A 57 3.54 -4.96 -6.86
N GLN A 58 4.64 -5.72 -6.99
CA GLN A 58 5.97 -5.16 -7.10
C GLN A 58 6.17 -4.28 -8.36
N ILE A 59 5.61 -4.69 -9.49
CA ILE A 59 5.65 -3.92 -10.74
C ILE A 59 4.80 -2.65 -10.60
N ALA A 60 3.59 -2.78 -10.08
CA ALA A 60 2.68 -1.66 -9.89
C ALA A 60 3.28 -0.63 -8.92
N TYR A 61 3.71 -1.07 -7.75
CA TYR A 61 4.25 -0.22 -6.69
C TYR A 61 5.40 0.65 -7.20
N ILE A 62 6.46 0.05 -7.80
CA ILE A 62 7.62 0.83 -8.24
C ILE A 62 7.26 1.85 -9.32
N ASN A 63 6.34 1.50 -10.23
CA ASN A 63 5.95 2.40 -11.32
C ASN A 63 5.06 3.54 -10.83
N HIS A 64 4.15 3.28 -9.90
CA HIS A 64 3.35 4.33 -9.27
C HIS A 64 4.20 5.27 -8.42
N ASP A 65 5.16 4.75 -7.67
CA ASP A 65 6.07 5.58 -6.87
C ASP A 65 6.93 6.51 -7.74
N ILE A 66 7.35 6.07 -8.93
CA ILE A 66 8.05 6.93 -9.90
C ILE A 66 7.12 8.08 -10.34
N ASP A 67 5.88 7.78 -10.70
CA ASP A 67 4.92 8.81 -11.12
C ASP A 67 4.59 9.79 -9.98
N ASP A 68 4.48 9.30 -8.77
CA ASP A 68 4.25 10.12 -7.58
C ASP A 68 5.46 11.03 -7.29
N ALA A 69 6.67 10.49 -7.40
CA ALA A 69 7.90 11.27 -7.24
C ALA A 69 8.04 12.35 -8.31
N MET A 70 7.63 12.07 -9.56
CA MET A 70 7.62 13.05 -10.64
C MET A 70 6.55 14.13 -10.39
N ARG A 71 5.35 13.77 -9.97
CA ARG A 71 4.29 14.74 -9.59
C ARG A 71 4.70 15.63 -8.43
N ALA A 72 5.47 15.09 -7.50
CA ALA A 72 6.01 15.82 -6.35
C ALA A 72 7.25 16.68 -6.71
N GLY A 73 7.75 16.62 -7.94
CA GLY A 73 8.95 17.33 -8.38
C GLY A 73 10.25 16.81 -7.75
N ILE A 74 10.24 15.59 -7.22
CA ILE A 74 11.40 14.91 -6.63
C ILE A 74 12.28 14.27 -7.71
N LEU A 75 11.63 13.77 -8.79
CA LEU A 75 12.27 13.16 -9.95
C LEU A 75 11.79 13.80 -11.25
N THR A 76 12.63 13.67 -12.27
CA THR A 76 12.31 13.85 -13.68
C THR A 76 12.65 12.57 -14.44
N ASN A 77 12.18 12.41 -15.69
CA ASN A 77 12.57 11.26 -16.53
C ASN A 77 14.09 11.20 -16.74
N ASP A 78 14.74 12.35 -16.86
CA ASP A 78 16.19 12.45 -17.10
C ASP A 78 17.05 12.02 -15.88
N ASP A 79 16.44 11.90 -14.70
CA ASP A 79 17.13 11.42 -13.50
C ASP A 79 17.26 9.90 -13.47
N ILE A 80 16.39 9.18 -14.20
CA ILE A 80 16.45 7.71 -14.27
C ILE A 80 17.67 7.32 -15.13
N PRO A 81 18.59 6.48 -14.61
CA PRO A 81 19.76 6.06 -15.38
C PRO A 81 19.38 5.46 -16.72
N ARG A 82 20.12 5.82 -17.77
CA ARG A 82 19.85 5.35 -19.14
C ARG A 82 19.91 3.83 -19.26
N GLU A 83 20.80 3.19 -18.53
CA GLU A 83 20.92 1.74 -18.49
C GLU A 83 19.63 1.04 -18.02
N ILE A 84 18.78 1.76 -17.26
CA ILE A 84 17.48 1.28 -16.81
C ILE A 84 16.41 1.61 -17.85
N SER A 85 16.37 2.85 -18.32
CA SER A 85 15.33 3.30 -19.27
C SER A 85 15.49 2.65 -20.66
N ASP A 86 16.72 2.37 -21.11
CA ASP A 86 16.95 1.67 -22.37
C ASP A 86 16.41 0.23 -22.36
N VAL A 87 16.42 -0.44 -21.20
CA VAL A 87 15.91 -1.81 -21.04
C VAL A 87 14.42 -1.85 -20.70
N LEU A 88 13.95 -1.04 -19.74
CA LEU A 88 12.58 -1.10 -19.26
C LEU A 88 11.62 -0.18 -20.01
N GLY A 89 12.12 0.88 -20.64
CA GLY A 89 11.33 1.94 -21.28
C GLY A 89 11.37 3.25 -20.48
N GLU A 90 11.12 4.36 -21.19
CA GLU A 90 11.18 5.72 -20.64
C GLU A 90 9.89 6.12 -19.92
N THR A 91 8.75 5.60 -20.37
CA THR A 91 7.43 5.96 -19.84
C THR A 91 6.88 4.89 -18.89
N HIS A 92 5.97 5.31 -18.01
CA HIS A 92 5.22 4.38 -17.14
C HIS A 92 4.62 3.21 -17.94
N ARG A 93 3.99 3.50 -19.07
CA ARG A 93 3.37 2.49 -19.93
C ARG A 93 4.38 1.51 -20.51
N GLU A 94 5.51 1.99 -20.99
CA GLU A 94 6.55 1.15 -21.56
C GLU A 94 7.15 0.25 -20.48
N ARG A 95 7.50 0.79 -19.31
CA ARG A 95 8.04 -0.01 -18.19
C ARG A 95 7.11 -1.13 -17.77
N ILE A 96 5.81 -0.83 -17.55
CA ILE A 96 4.84 -1.88 -17.21
C ILE A 96 4.72 -2.91 -18.34
N ASN A 97 4.62 -2.46 -19.59
CA ASN A 97 4.50 -3.35 -20.73
C ASN A 97 5.72 -4.28 -20.85
N THR A 98 6.93 -3.77 -20.72
CA THR A 98 8.16 -4.55 -20.77
C THR A 98 8.20 -5.61 -19.66
N LEU A 99 7.98 -5.19 -18.42
CA LEU A 99 8.02 -6.08 -17.25
C LEU A 99 6.95 -7.19 -17.32
N VAL A 100 5.71 -6.83 -17.67
CA VAL A 100 4.61 -7.81 -17.77
C VAL A 100 4.80 -8.75 -18.95
N THR A 101 5.21 -8.22 -20.10
CA THR A 101 5.41 -9.02 -21.33
C THR A 101 6.55 -10.01 -21.15
N ASP A 102 7.69 -9.56 -20.60
CA ASP A 102 8.83 -10.44 -20.30
C ASP A 102 8.42 -11.55 -19.32
N MET A 103 7.73 -11.22 -18.22
CA MET A 103 7.27 -12.21 -17.26
C MET A 103 6.36 -13.26 -17.91
N ILE A 104 5.42 -12.84 -18.79
CA ILE A 104 4.50 -13.77 -19.48
C ILE A 104 5.29 -14.70 -20.41
N PHE A 105 6.20 -14.18 -21.24
CA PHE A 105 6.91 -14.99 -22.21
C PHE A 105 7.97 -15.88 -21.55
N HIS A 106 8.66 -15.38 -20.55
CA HIS A 106 9.68 -16.15 -19.81
C HIS A 106 9.05 -17.31 -19.03
N SER A 107 7.88 -17.09 -18.41
CA SER A 107 7.19 -18.11 -17.60
C SER A 107 6.43 -19.13 -18.46
N ARG A 108 6.21 -18.87 -19.74
CA ARG A 108 5.36 -19.70 -20.59
C ARG A 108 5.90 -21.11 -20.75
N GLY A 109 5.14 -22.10 -20.28
CA GLY A 109 5.48 -23.53 -20.42
C GLY A 109 6.55 -24.03 -19.46
N THR A 110 7.03 -23.20 -18.51
CA THR A 110 8.05 -23.61 -17.52
C THR A 110 7.45 -24.19 -16.25
N GLY A 111 6.20 -23.86 -15.91
CA GLY A 111 5.60 -24.18 -14.62
C GLY A 111 6.13 -23.31 -13.46
N GLU A 112 7.00 -22.35 -13.74
CA GLU A 112 7.56 -21.42 -12.79
C GLU A 112 7.33 -19.98 -13.26
N LEU A 113 7.15 -19.06 -12.31
CA LEU A 113 6.98 -17.64 -12.58
C LEU A 113 8.32 -16.92 -12.45
N GLY A 114 8.73 -16.21 -13.50
CA GLY A 114 9.99 -15.47 -13.51
C GLY A 114 10.07 -14.42 -14.59
N MET A 115 11.17 -13.71 -14.61
CA MET A 115 11.58 -12.77 -15.66
C MET A 115 12.94 -13.20 -16.19
N THR A 116 13.31 -12.72 -17.38
CA THR A 116 14.67 -12.90 -17.86
C THR A 116 15.68 -12.28 -16.89
N PRO A 117 16.92 -12.82 -16.78
CA PRO A 117 17.91 -12.27 -15.87
C PRO A 117 18.21 -10.79 -16.08
N GLU A 118 18.19 -10.32 -17.32
CA GLU A 118 18.38 -8.91 -17.66
C GLU A 118 17.27 -8.02 -17.05
N ILE A 119 16.01 -8.39 -17.25
CA ILE A 119 14.85 -7.64 -16.73
C ILE A 119 14.82 -7.69 -15.20
N GLU A 120 15.07 -8.82 -14.58
CA GLU A 120 15.11 -8.95 -13.12
C GLU A 120 16.23 -8.09 -12.50
N GLN A 121 17.43 -8.09 -13.09
CA GLN A 121 18.54 -7.24 -12.65
C GLN A 121 18.24 -5.75 -12.82
N THR A 122 17.68 -5.38 -13.97
CA THR A 122 17.32 -3.97 -14.23
C THR A 122 16.20 -3.48 -13.31
N MET A 123 15.22 -4.34 -13.00
CA MET A 123 14.19 -4.02 -12.01
C MET A 123 14.76 -3.85 -10.60
N GLN A 124 15.77 -4.65 -10.23
CA GLN A 124 16.49 -4.48 -8.95
C GLN A 124 17.28 -3.17 -8.92
N ALA A 125 17.95 -2.82 -10.03
CA ALA A 125 18.66 -1.54 -10.15
C ALA A 125 17.69 -0.35 -10.03
N LEU A 126 16.51 -0.42 -10.65
CA LEU A 126 15.48 0.59 -10.53
C LEU A 126 14.99 0.74 -9.07
N ARG A 127 14.80 -0.36 -8.36
CA ARG A 127 14.44 -0.33 -6.93
C ARG A 127 15.51 0.34 -6.08
N GLN A 128 16.77 0.02 -6.32
CA GLN A 128 17.88 0.63 -5.60
C GLN A 128 17.95 2.14 -5.88
N PHE A 129 17.78 2.55 -7.13
CA PHE A 129 17.70 3.95 -7.52
C PHE A 129 16.56 4.68 -6.77
N MET A 130 15.35 4.11 -6.75
CA MET A 130 14.21 4.70 -6.03
C MET A 130 14.47 4.79 -4.53
N PHE A 131 15.10 3.78 -3.95
CA PHE A 131 15.44 3.80 -2.53
C PHE A 131 16.39 4.95 -2.18
N GLU A 132 17.38 5.21 -3.01
CA GLU A 132 18.37 6.25 -2.76
C GLU A 132 17.86 7.66 -3.07
N ARG A 133 17.12 7.81 -4.16
CA ARG A 133 16.71 9.13 -4.67
C ARG A 133 15.36 9.61 -4.13
N VAL A 134 14.44 8.70 -3.86
CA VAL A 134 13.06 9.03 -3.47
C VAL A 134 12.82 8.74 -1.99
N TYR A 135 12.98 7.48 -1.56
CA TYR A 135 12.56 7.10 -0.20
C TYR A 135 13.46 7.68 0.90
N LYS A 136 14.69 8.06 0.59
CA LYS A 136 15.58 8.80 1.51
C LYS A 136 15.51 10.30 1.34
N ASN A 137 14.70 10.82 0.42
CA ASN A 137 14.63 12.25 0.16
C ASN A 137 14.07 13.01 1.38
N PRO A 138 14.76 14.08 1.85
CA PRO A 138 14.31 14.85 3.02
C PRO A 138 12.94 15.49 2.86
N VAL A 139 12.54 15.87 1.64
CA VAL A 139 11.20 16.45 1.36
C VAL A 139 10.11 15.40 1.63
N ALA A 140 10.27 14.18 1.09
CA ALA A 140 9.33 13.08 1.35
C ALA A 140 9.28 12.73 2.84
N LYS A 141 10.42 12.70 3.53
CA LYS A 141 10.49 12.42 4.98
C LYS A 141 9.82 13.50 5.83
N GLY A 142 9.84 14.76 5.42
CA GLY A 142 9.13 15.85 6.09
C GLY A 142 7.62 15.64 6.10
N GLU A 143 7.03 15.25 4.97
CA GLU A 143 5.59 14.97 4.86
C GLU A 143 5.18 13.69 5.62
N GLU A 144 6.03 12.65 5.64
CA GLU A 144 5.80 11.44 6.43
C GLU A 144 5.58 11.74 7.93
N SER A 145 6.34 12.69 8.48
CA SER A 145 6.21 13.09 9.88
C SER A 145 4.85 13.73 10.19
N LYS A 146 4.32 14.53 9.24
CA LYS A 146 2.99 15.15 9.36
C LYS A 146 1.89 14.09 9.26
N ALA A 147 1.98 13.16 8.29
CA ALA A 147 1.03 12.06 8.15
C ALA A 147 0.98 11.21 9.41
N ARG A 148 2.14 10.86 9.97
CA ARG A 148 2.22 10.11 11.25
C ARG A 148 1.51 10.83 12.38
N ARG A 149 1.66 12.14 12.50
CA ARG A 149 0.99 12.95 13.51
C ARG A 149 -0.53 12.90 13.34
N ILE A 150 -1.04 13.08 12.12
CA ILE A 150 -2.48 13.00 11.81
C ILE A 150 -3.03 11.64 12.29
N LEU A 151 -2.38 10.53 11.92
CA LEU A 151 -2.83 9.20 12.34
C LEU A 151 -2.80 9.00 13.84
N GLN A 152 -1.78 9.52 14.55
CA GLN A 152 -1.68 9.42 16.01
C GLN A 152 -2.78 10.22 16.71
N GLU A 153 -3.08 11.43 16.23
CA GLU A 153 -4.13 12.28 16.80
C GLU A 153 -5.52 11.69 16.54
N LEU A 154 -5.79 11.18 15.34
CA LEU A 154 -7.01 10.43 15.03
C LEU A 154 -7.18 9.19 15.92
N TYR A 155 -6.13 8.40 16.08
CA TYR A 155 -6.15 7.23 16.95
C TYR A 155 -6.47 7.61 18.39
N THR A 156 -5.79 8.62 18.92
CA THR A 156 -6.02 9.10 20.31
C THR A 156 -7.45 9.60 20.50
N TYR A 157 -7.98 10.31 19.51
CA TYR A 157 -9.35 10.81 19.53
C TYR A 157 -10.38 9.66 19.59
N TYR A 158 -10.28 8.66 18.70
CA TYR A 158 -11.25 7.55 18.67
C TYR A 158 -11.12 6.60 19.86
N ILE A 159 -9.94 6.51 20.46
CA ILE A 159 -9.76 5.79 21.76
C ILE A 159 -10.52 6.53 22.87
N ALA A 160 -10.47 7.85 22.89
CA ALA A 160 -11.17 8.66 23.91
C ALA A 160 -12.67 8.81 23.64
N HIS A 161 -13.10 8.66 22.37
CA HIS A 161 -14.48 8.87 21.90
C HIS A 161 -14.96 7.68 21.05
N PRO A 162 -15.15 6.48 21.63
CA PRO A 162 -15.60 5.30 20.88
C PRO A 162 -16.96 5.49 20.18
N GLU A 163 -17.81 6.34 20.73
CA GLU A 163 -19.11 6.70 20.17
C GLU A 163 -19.02 7.46 18.84
N ALA A 164 -17.86 8.05 18.54
CA ALA A 164 -17.61 8.75 17.28
C ALA A 164 -17.20 7.79 16.12
N LEU A 165 -16.96 6.52 16.41
CA LEU A 165 -16.74 5.50 15.37
C LEU A 165 -18.03 5.32 14.54
N PRO A 166 -17.91 5.08 13.20
CA PRO A 166 -19.05 4.76 12.35
C PRO A 166 -19.87 3.58 12.88
N GLN A 167 -21.17 3.57 12.56
CA GLN A 167 -22.08 2.52 13.02
C GLN A 167 -21.65 1.11 12.63
N ASP A 168 -21.00 0.94 11.49
CA ASP A 168 -20.51 -0.35 10.99
C ASP A 168 -19.39 -0.94 11.87
N PHE A 169 -18.69 -0.12 12.65
CA PHE A 169 -17.64 -0.54 13.58
C PHE A 169 -18.14 -0.78 15.02
N GLN A 170 -19.32 -0.27 15.39
CA GLN A 170 -19.86 -0.41 16.75
C GLN A 170 -20.09 -1.87 17.16
N PRO A 171 -20.64 -2.78 16.32
CA PRO A 171 -20.82 -4.18 16.68
C PRO A 171 -19.50 -4.88 17.00
N GLN A 172 -18.40 -4.49 16.35
CA GLN A 172 -17.08 -5.10 16.56
C GLN A 172 -16.53 -4.86 17.96
N LEU A 173 -16.93 -3.76 18.62
CA LEU A 173 -16.55 -3.45 20.01
C LEU A 173 -17.04 -4.48 21.01
N THR A 174 -18.02 -5.32 20.66
CA THR A 174 -18.55 -6.35 21.58
C THR A 174 -17.65 -7.59 21.67
N PHE A 175 -16.80 -7.84 20.68
CA PHE A 175 -15.94 -9.03 20.62
C PHE A 175 -14.47 -8.71 20.32
N GLU A 176 -14.16 -7.49 19.91
CA GLU A 176 -12.79 -7.00 19.71
C GLU A 176 -12.48 -5.88 20.68
N GLY A 177 -11.22 -5.74 21.08
CA GLY A 177 -10.79 -4.62 21.91
C GLY A 177 -10.83 -3.29 21.15
N LEU A 178 -11.27 -2.23 21.82
CA LEU A 178 -11.35 -0.87 21.25
C LEU A 178 -10.09 -0.45 20.48
N PRO A 179 -8.85 -0.67 20.97
CA PRO A 179 -7.64 -0.31 20.22
C PRO A 179 -7.57 -0.98 18.84
N ARG A 180 -8.06 -2.21 18.72
CA ARG A 180 -8.05 -2.95 17.45
C ARG A 180 -9.07 -2.39 16.49
N VAL A 181 -10.28 -2.15 16.93
CA VAL A 181 -11.36 -1.57 16.12
C VAL A 181 -10.97 -0.19 15.58
N VAL A 182 -10.33 0.64 16.42
CA VAL A 182 -9.83 1.95 16.00
C VAL A 182 -8.72 1.81 14.95
N CYS A 183 -7.80 0.86 15.11
CA CYS A 183 -6.79 0.58 14.09
C CYS A 183 -7.42 0.15 12.76
N ASP A 184 -8.41 -0.75 12.79
CA ASP A 184 -9.10 -1.22 11.59
C ASP A 184 -9.82 -0.07 10.87
N TYR A 185 -10.49 0.81 11.60
CA TYR A 185 -11.15 1.98 11.04
C TYR A 185 -10.16 2.94 10.36
N ILE A 186 -9.05 3.28 11.04
CA ILE A 186 -8.04 4.19 10.50
C ILE A 186 -7.32 3.54 9.32
N ALA A 187 -6.98 2.25 9.39
CA ALA A 187 -6.34 1.53 8.30
C ALA A 187 -7.21 1.42 7.03
N GLY A 188 -8.53 1.50 7.16
CA GLY A 188 -9.48 1.54 6.05
C GLY A 188 -9.67 2.92 5.41
N MET A 189 -9.06 3.98 5.97
CA MET A 189 -9.18 5.33 5.40
C MET A 189 -8.28 5.49 4.18
N THR A 190 -8.78 6.22 3.17
CA THR A 190 -7.90 6.83 2.17
C THR A 190 -7.17 8.03 2.78
N ASP A 191 -6.03 8.42 2.21
CA ASP A 191 -5.27 9.60 2.66
C ASP A 191 -6.15 10.87 2.72
N LYS A 192 -6.96 11.07 1.67
CA LYS A 192 -7.90 12.20 1.61
C LYS A 192 -8.94 12.16 2.71
N TYR A 193 -9.46 10.97 3.03
CA TYR A 193 -10.46 10.81 4.07
C TYR A 193 -9.85 11.02 5.47
N ALA A 194 -8.64 10.53 5.70
CA ALA A 194 -7.93 10.76 6.96
C ALA A 194 -7.67 12.28 7.17
N MET A 195 -7.22 12.99 6.15
CA MET A 195 -7.04 14.45 6.21
C MET A 195 -8.37 15.19 6.44
N TYR A 196 -9.43 14.78 5.74
CA TYR A 196 -10.76 15.35 5.94
C TYR A 196 -11.27 15.16 7.39
N LYS A 197 -11.10 13.93 7.93
CA LYS A 197 -11.46 13.65 9.31
C LYS A 197 -10.63 14.42 10.32
N TYR A 198 -9.37 14.62 10.02
CA TYR A 198 -8.48 15.44 10.83
C TYR A 198 -8.96 16.90 10.88
N ASP A 199 -9.25 17.48 9.72
CA ASP A 199 -9.78 18.85 9.63
C ASP A 199 -11.10 18.98 10.39
N GLU A 200 -12.03 18.04 10.20
CA GLU A 200 -13.34 18.03 10.87
C GLU A 200 -13.21 18.03 12.40
N LEU A 201 -12.26 17.27 12.94
CA LEU A 201 -12.12 17.04 14.38
C LEU A 201 -11.22 18.05 15.09
N PHE A 202 -10.20 18.57 14.41
CA PHE A 202 -9.14 19.34 15.06
C PHE A 202 -8.98 20.78 14.54
N ILE A 203 -9.54 21.11 13.39
CA ILE A 203 -9.45 22.46 12.84
C ILE A 203 -10.77 23.22 13.06
N PRO A 204 -10.74 24.35 13.79
CA PRO A 204 -11.95 25.15 14.01
C PRO A 204 -12.51 25.69 12.69
N THR A 205 -13.80 25.50 12.44
CA THR A 205 -14.47 26.18 11.35
C THR A 205 -14.81 27.61 11.75
N GLY A 206 -14.48 28.57 10.88
CA GLY A 206 -14.86 29.97 11.10
C GLY A 206 -16.40 30.13 11.19
N TRP A 207 -16.84 31.11 11.96
CA TRP A 207 -18.26 31.45 12.07
C TRP A 207 -18.77 31.89 10.70
N GLN A 208 -19.53 31.06 10.03
CA GLN A 208 -20.28 31.44 8.83
C GLN A 208 -21.65 31.92 9.26
N VAL A 209 -21.90 33.19 9.05
CA VAL A 209 -23.28 33.72 9.07
C VAL A 209 -23.95 33.10 7.83
N ARG A 210 -24.81 32.09 8.05
CA ARG A 210 -25.70 31.63 6.97
C ARG A 210 -26.72 32.74 6.77
N GLY A 211 -26.53 33.52 5.66
CA GLY A 211 -27.54 34.46 5.17
C GLY A 211 -28.72 33.72 4.55
#